data_7400965fb26d53d2d0e423b721c9fdc6
#
_entry.id   7400965fb26d53d2d0e423b721c9fdc6
#
_cell.length_a   1.000
_cell.length_b   1.000
_cell.length_c   1.000
_cell.angle_alpha   90.00
_cell.angle_beta   90.00
_cell.angle_gamma   90.00
#
_symmetry.space_group_name_H-M   'P 1'
#
loop_
_entity.id
_entity.type
_entity.pdbx_description
1 polymer ?
#
loop_
_entity_poly.entity_id
_entity_poly.type
_entity_poly.pdbx_seq_one_letter_code
_entity_poly.pdbx_strand_id
1 'polypeptide(L)'
;MKRILFMAAVVAATMCAEAKDWPGFTRGMGIGGWLTNYKRFNVLPEHHRLPITIGDLEHFDSYITEKDIANIKSMGFDHVRLGFDQIVLEESPGKYRERTFRKIDDFIGWCEQHGLNMVLNLHKAVGNYCDIQEKVELLDDKGLQDRFVALWLEFERRYHDKPGLAFELLNEVRNVDPEKWNRLADRTLKAIREKNPNRWVVIGSTCWNSPGTLDKLKIWDDDKVVYTFHMYAPFEFTHQRGVLQAGPLYYNRMLEYPTKDVERYRGYHRLHGNAGGGYGPEVKEINKQILRNNMHGAHMFTKNHPDKILWNGEFGTIRHAPPASRVAYMHDVVVTCKEWGIPWCVWNYLSTPNDGNRFSLVDDDTRKILSPELLKACLGE
;
A
#
# COMPACT_ATOMS: atom_id res chain seq x y z
N MET A 1 21.81 30.92 -63.29
CA MET A 1 21.30 29.66 -62.71
C MET A 1 21.41 29.75 -61.17
N LYS A 2 20.29 30.10 -60.51
CA LYS A 2 20.22 30.19 -59.04
C LYS A 2 19.71 28.84 -58.47
N ARG A 3 20.56 28.17 -57.72
CA ARG A 3 20.15 26.95 -56.95
C ARG A 3 19.44 27.39 -55.68
N ILE A 4 18.15 27.05 -55.54
CA ILE A 4 17.37 27.20 -54.32
C ILE A 4 17.59 25.92 -53.52
N LEU A 5 18.23 26.03 -52.35
CA LEU A 5 18.28 24.95 -51.35
C LEU A 5 16.96 24.97 -50.57
N PHE A 6 16.19 23.90 -50.66
CA PHE A 6 15.09 23.63 -49.75
C PHE A 6 15.66 22.98 -48.46
N MET A 7 15.64 23.71 -47.36
CA MET A 7 15.88 23.15 -46.03
C MET A 7 14.55 22.58 -45.52
N ALA A 8 14.42 21.25 -45.48
CA ALA A 8 13.33 20.58 -44.83
C ALA A 8 13.59 20.60 -43.31
N ALA A 9 12.83 21.39 -42.56
CA ALA A 9 12.83 21.34 -41.09
C ALA A 9 12.03 20.10 -40.65
N VAL A 10 12.72 19.09 -40.14
CA VAL A 10 12.09 17.97 -39.46
C VAL A 10 11.71 18.47 -38.08
N VAL A 11 10.43 18.77 -37.89
CA VAL A 11 9.86 19.01 -36.56
C VAL A 11 9.70 17.64 -35.92
N ALA A 12 10.62 17.26 -35.04
CA ALA A 12 10.44 16.13 -34.14
C ALA A 12 9.38 16.52 -33.10
N ALA A 13 8.14 16.11 -33.34
CA ALA A 13 7.11 16.13 -32.31
C ALA A 13 7.52 15.11 -31.24
N THR A 14 8.11 15.56 -30.16
CA THR A 14 8.19 14.79 -28.94
C THR A 14 6.75 14.62 -28.41
N MET A 15 6.12 13.50 -28.78
CA MET A 15 4.92 13.05 -28.10
C MET A 15 5.34 12.74 -26.66
N CYS A 16 5.08 13.66 -25.75
CA CYS A 16 5.02 13.31 -24.34
C CYS A 16 3.90 12.25 -24.23
N ALA A 17 4.25 10.99 -24.03
CA ALA A 17 3.26 9.98 -23.68
C ALA A 17 2.59 10.47 -22.40
N GLU A 18 1.29 10.75 -22.45
CA GLU A 18 0.52 11.03 -21.26
C GLU A 18 0.57 9.79 -20.37
N ALA A 19 0.80 10.00 -19.07
CA ALA A 19 0.79 8.89 -18.10
C ALA A 19 -0.55 8.16 -18.21
N LYS A 20 -0.49 6.82 -18.25
CA LYS A 20 -1.70 6.01 -18.37
C LYS A 20 -2.59 6.18 -17.17
N ASP A 21 -3.86 6.45 -17.40
CA ASP A 21 -4.85 6.67 -16.35
C ASP A 21 -5.39 5.34 -15.79
N TRP A 22 -5.67 5.33 -14.47
CA TRP A 22 -6.42 4.27 -13.79
C TRP A 22 -7.79 4.83 -13.35
N PRO A 23 -8.82 4.72 -14.19
CA PRO A 23 -10.07 5.44 -13.98
C PRO A 23 -10.75 5.08 -12.66
N GLY A 24 -11.01 6.10 -11.84
CA GLY A 24 -11.67 5.94 -10.53
C GLY A 24 -10.77 5.46 -9.41
N PHE A 25 -9.44 5.47 -9.60
CA PHE A 25 -8.46 5.07 -8.58
C PHE A 25 -7.38 6.15 -8.42
N THR A 26 -7.79 7.39 -8.19
CA THR A 26 -6.85 8.51 -8.04
C THR A 26 -6.39 8.68 -6.60
N ARG A 27 -7.34 8.69 -5.64
CA ARG A 27 -7.09 8.94 -4.22
C ARG A 27 -7.90 7.97 -3.36
N GLY A 28 -7.20 7.05 -2.72
CA GLY A 28 -7.80 5.95 -1.97
C GLY A 28 -7.63 6.04 -0.47
N MET A 29 -8.41 5.22 0.21
CA MET A 29 -8.36 5.01 1.64
C MET A 29 -8.15 3.53 1.97
N GLY A 30 -7.10 3.22 2.73
CA GLY A 30 -6.84 1.87 3.22
C GLY A 30 -7.70 1.51 4.44
N ILE A 31 -8.20 0.30 4.49
CA ILE A 31 -8.84 -0.30 5.66
C ILE A 31 -7.95 -1.44 6.18
N GLY A 32 -7.37 -1.23 7.34
CA GLY A 32 -6.75 -2.24 8.17
C GLY A 32 -7.56 -2.45 9.46
N GLY A 33 -7.13 -3.40 10.29
CA GLY A 33 -7.78 -3.68 11.56
C GLY A 33 -9.10 -4.46 11.46
N TRP A 34 -9.60 -4.74 10.28
CA TRP A 34 -10.82 -5.51 10.05
C TRP A 34 -10.52 -6.98 9.74
N LEU A 35 -10.17 -7.33 8.52
CA LEU A 35 -9.86 -8.69 8.07
C LEU A 35 -8.36 -8.97 8.01
N THR A 36 -7.54 -7.97 8.29
CA THR A 36 -6.10 -8.04 8.55
C THR A 36 -5.76 -7.15 9.73
N ASN A 37 -4.64 -7.41 10.43
CA ASN A 37 -4.20 -6.61 11.57
C ASN A 37 -5.29 -6.39 12.64
N TYR A 38 -6.24 -7.32 12.76
CA TYR A 38 -7.39 -7.24 13.66
C TYR A 38 -7.03 -7.59 15.12
N LYS A 39 -5.91 -8.26 15.33
CA LYS A 39 -5.36 -8.50 16.67
C LYS A 39 -4.39 -7.38 17.01
N ARG A 40 -4.35 -6.99 18.28
CA ARG A 40 -3.56 -5.84 18.74
C ARG A 40 -2.07 -6.09 18.63
N PHE A 41 -1.34 -5.11 18.12
CA PHE A 41 0.13 -5.11 18.08
C PHE A 41 0.74 -4.68 19.43
N ASN A 42 0.29 -5.23 20.52
CA ASN A 42 0.90 -5.00 21.83
C ASN A 42 1.84 -6.14 22.25
N VAL A 43 1.93 -7.16 21.43
CA VAL A 43 2.83 -8.32 21.53
C VAL A 43 3.36 -8.68 20.16
N LEU A 44 4.40 -9.50 20.11
CA LEU A 44 5.07 -9.91 18.87
C LEU A 44 4.13 -10.57 17.84
N PRO A 45 4.53 -10.59 16.56
CA PRO A 45 3.72 -10.98 15.41
C PRO A 45 3.12 -12.40 15.40
N GLU A 46 3.49 -13.30 16.30
CA GLU A 46 2.93 -14.65 16.38
C GLU A 46 1.39 -14.68 16.50
N HIS A 47 0.78 -13.62 17.01
CA HIS A 47 -0.68 -13.54 17.13
C HIS A 47 -1.40 -13.58 15.77
N HIS A 48 -0.74 -13.27 14.67
CA HIS A 48 -1.31 -13.39 13.33
C HIS A 48 -1.48 -14.85 12.87
N ARG A 49 -0.85 -15.79 13.55
CA ARG A 49 -0.92 -17.22 13.23
C ARG A 49 -1.90 -17.99 14.11
N LEU A 50 -2.43 -17.33 15.12
CA LEU A 50 -3.39 -17.98 16.02
C LEU A 50 -4.68 -18.32 15.27
N PRO A 51 -5.34 -19.43 15.62
CA PRO A 51 -6.63 -19.77 15.08
C PRO A 51 -7.64 -18.63 15.25
N ILE A 52 -8.54 -18.50 14.28
CA ILE A 52 -9.65 -17.54 14.37
C ILE A 52 -10.58 -17.99 15.49
N THR A 53 -10.84 -17.08 16.41
CA THR A 53 -11.72 -17.29 17.58
C THR A 53 -13.13 -16.76 17.32
N ILE A 54 -14.07 -17.08 18.21
CA ILE A 54 -15.42 -16.48 18.18
C ILE A 54 -15.34 -14.96 18.29
N GLY A 55 -14.47 -14.43 19.18
CA GLY A 55 -14.28 -12.98 19.34
C GLY A 55 -13.72 -12.31 18.08
N ASP A 56 -12.88 -13.00 17.30
CA ASP A 56 -12.44 -12.49 15.99
C ASP A 56 -13.63 -12.40 15.02
N LEU A 57 -14.52 -13.39 15.03
CA LEU A 57 -15.70 -13.38 14.16
C LEU A 57 -16.70 -12.28 14.54
N GLU A 58 -16.87 -12.01 15.84
CA GLU A 58 -17.68 -10.89 16.35
C GLU A 58 -17.07 -9.55 15.93
N HIS A 59 -15.74 -9.43 15.98
CA HIS A 59 -15.02 -8.27 15.48
C HIS A 59 -15.27 -8.07 13.97
N PHE A 60 -15.18 -9.11 13.14
CA PHE A 60 -15.45 -9.01 11.72
C PHE A 60 -16.90 -8.61 11.40
N ASP A 61 -17.84 -8.94 12.28
CA ASP A 61 -19.26 -8.56 12.11
C ASP A 61 -19.54 -7.07 12.43
N SER A 62 -18.67 -6.40 13.22
CA SER A 62 -18.99 -5.09 13.81
C SER A 62 -17.99 -3.96 13.54
N TYR A 63 -16.74 -4.27 13.17
CA TYR A 63 -15.67 -3.27 13.15
C TYR A 63 -15.80 -2.26 11.99
N ILE A 64 -16.14 -2.71 10.80
CA ILE A 64 -16.45 -1.86 9.63
C ILE A 64 -17.90 -2.10 9.22
N THR A 65 -18.58 -1.04 8.89
CA THR A 65 -19.99 -1.01 8.50
C THR A 65 -20.19 -0.19 7.23
N GLU A 66 -21.39 -0.23 6.63
CA GLU A 66 -21.77 0.63 5.51
C GLU A 66 -21.53 2.12 5.82
N LYS A 67 -21.79 2.55 7.09
CA LYS A 67 -21.60 3.95 7.49
C LYS A 67 -20.13 4.39 7.38
N ASP A 68 -19.20 3.49 7.61
CA ASP A 68 -17.77 3.77 7.46
C ASP A 68 -17.41 3.99 5.98
N ILE A 69 -17.98 3.18 5.09
CA ILE A 69 -17.80 3.34 3.63
C ILE A 69 -18.45 4.65 3.12
N ALA A 70 -19.65 4.97 3.59
CA ALA A 70 -20.30 6.26 3.31
C ALA A 70 -19.45 7.43 3.82
N ASN A 71 -18.85 7.30 5.01
CA ASN A 71 -17.97 8.32 5.58
C ASN A 71 -16.71 8.52 4.72
N ILE A 72 -16.04 7.44 4.28
CA ILE A 72 -14.90 7.50 3.36
C ILE A 72 -15.27 8.24 2.07
N LYS A 73 -16.43 7.94 1.49
CA LYS A 73 -16.93 8.66 0.31
C LYS A 73 -17.13 10.15 0.59
N SER A 74 -17.74 10.49 1.72
CA SER A 74 -18.01 11.87 2.12
C SER A 74 -16.74 12.69 2.34
N MET A 75 -15.63 12.04 2.70
CA MET A 75 -14.31 12.65 2.81
C MET A 75 -13.69 13.00 1.45
N GLY A 76 -14.21 12.49 0.33
CA GLY A 76 -13.72 12.81 -1.02
C GLY A 76 -12.79 11.76 -1.63
N PHE A 77 -12.65 10.58 -1.05
CA PHE A 77 -11.93 9.47 -1.66
C PHE A 77 -12.74 8.81 -2.77
N ASP A 78 -12.08 8.21 -3.75
CA ASP A 78 -12.70 7.58 -4.93
C ASP A 78 -12.59 6.05 -4.93
N HIS A 79 -11.70 5.48 -4.11
CA HIS A 79 -11.59 4.04 -3.94
C HIS A 79 -11.19 3.66 -2.52
N VAL A 80 -11.43 2.40 -2.18
CA VAL A 80 -11.07 1.79 -0.90
C VAL A 80 -10.17 0.58 -1.13
N ARG A 81 -9.06 0.52 -0.42
CA ARG A 81 -8.17 -0.64 -0.39
C ARG A 81 -8.43 -1.44 0.89
N LEU A 82 -9.01 -2.62 0.75
CA LEU A 82 -9.28 -3.53 1.85
C LEU A 82 -8.20 -4.59 1.97
N GLY A 83 -7.45 -4.57 3.08
CA GLY A 83 -6.54 -5.65 3.45
C GLY A 83 -7.28 -6.84 4.08
N PHE A 84 -6.92 -8.06 3.69
CA PHE A 84 -7.39 -9.28 4.31
C PHE A 84 -6.28 -10.34 4.41
N ASP A 85 -6.36 -11.20 5.42
CA ASP A 85 -5.43 -12.31 5.60
C ASP A 85 -6.03 -13.60 5.03
N GLN A 86 -5.22 -14.41 4.33
CA GLN A 86 -5.68 -15.67 3.74
C GLN A 86 -6.37 -16.58 4.77
N ILE A 87 -5.81 -16.70 5.97
CA ILE A 87 -6.36 -17.55 7.04
C ILE A 87 -7.75 -17.11 7.52
N VAL A 88 -8.13 -15.85 7.29
CA VAL A 88 -9.46 -15.32 7.64
C VAL A 88 -10.51 -15.88 6.69
N LEU A 89 -10.17 -16.05 5.42
CA LEU A 89 -11.07 -16.49 4.38
C LEU A 89 -10.98 -18.00 4.09
N GLU A 90 -9.83 -18.61 4.35
CA GLU A 90 -9.56 -20.02 4.03
C GLU A 90 -9.25 -20.82 5.30
N GLU A 91 -10.05 -21.83 5.58
CA GLU A 91 -9.87 -22.70 6.74
C GLU A 91 -8.77 -23.74 6.50
N SER A 92 -8.74 -24.32 5.32
CA SER A 92 -7.76 -25.25 4.82
C SER A 92 -7.72 -25.16 3.29
N PRO A 93 -6.72 -25.72 2.62
CA PRO A 93 -6.59 -25.60 1.15
C PRO A 93 -7.91 -25.91 0.42
N GLY A 94 -8.45 -24.89 -0.26
CA GLY A 94 -9.70 -24.97 -1.02
C GLY A 94 -10.99 -25.03 -0.19
N LYS A 95 -10.91 -24.94 1.14
CA LYS A 95 -12.09 -24.85 2.02
C LYS A 95 -12.25 -23.45 2.57
N TYR A 96 -13.20 -22.72 2.04
CA TYR A 96 -13.42 -21.31 2.37
C TYR A 96 -14.47 -21.13 3.47
N ARG A 97 -14.27 -20.05 4.29
CA ARG A 97 -15.18 -19.65 5.36
C ARG A 97 -16.24 -18.70 4.80
N GLU A 98 -17.43 -19.23 4.50
CA GLU A 98 -18.51 -18.43 3.90
C GLU A 98 -18.93 -17.25 4.78
N ARG A 99 -18.81 -17.37 6.12
CA ARG A 99 -19.12 -16.26 7.04
C ARG A 99 -18.22 -15.05 6.82
N THR A 100 -16.92 -15.26 6.58
CA THR A 100 -15.97 -14.17 6.35
C THR A 100 -15.99 -13.71 4.89
N PHE A 101 -16.28 -14.59 3.93
CA PHE A 101 -16.54 -14.17 2.55
C PHE A 101 -17.75 -13.23 2.46
N ARG A 102 -18.81 -13.46 3.24
CA ARG A 102 -19.92 -12.49 3.31
C ARG A 102 -19.49 -11.08 3.74
N LYS A 103 -18.38 -10.91 4.50
CA LYS A 103 -17.84 -9.59 4.79
C LYS A 103 -17.22 -8.92 3.56
N ILE A 104 -16.64 -9.71 2.66
CA ILE A 104 -16.19 -9.21 1.35
C ILE A 104 -17.39 -8.85 0.48
N ASP A 105 -18.45 -9.67 0.49
CA ASP A 105 -19.71 -9.36 -0.24
C ASP A 105 -20.33 -8.05 0.27
N ASP A 106 -20.45 -7.89 1.60
CA ASP A 106 -20.94 -6.67 2.26
C ASP A 106 -20.10 -5.46 1.83
N PHE A 107 -18.77 -5.57 1.90
CA PHE A 107 -17.84 -4.49 1.52
C PHE A 107 -18.02 -4.08 0.05
N ILE A 108 -18.08 -5.05 -0.87
CA ILE A 108 -18.28 -4.78 -2.29
C ILE A 108 -19.63 -4.08 -2.51
N GLY A 109 -20.70 -4.60 -1.90
CA GLY A 109 -22.03 -4.02 -2.00
C GLY A 109 -22.09 -2.57 -1.48
N TRP A 110 -21.47 -2.29 -0.33
CA TRP A 110 -21.39 -0.94 0.22
C TRP A 110 -20.58 0.01 -0.66
N CYS A 111 -19.46 -0.43 -1.20
CA CYS A 111 -18.65 0.39 -2.10
C CYS A 111 -19.41 0.72 -3.39
N GLU A 112 -20.09 -0.27 -4.01
CA GLU A 112 -20.94 -0.05 -5.20
C GLU A 112 -22.07 0.94 -4.89
N GLN A 113 -22.75 0.79 -3.75
CA GLN A 113 -23.84 1.68 -3.33
C GLN A 113 -23.39 3.14 -3.21
N HIS A 114 -22.16 3.37 -2.73
CA HIS A 114 -21.58 4.70 -2.55
C HIS A 114 -20.72 5.17 -3.72
N GLY A 115 -20.64 4.44 -4.82
CA GLY A 115 -19.85 4.80 -6.01
C GLY A 115 -18.37 4.91 -5.73
N LEU A 116 -17.82 3.94 -5.00
CA LEU A 116 -16.40 3.77 -4.74
C LEU A 116 -15.85 2.55 -5.50
N ASN A 117 -14.68 2.68 -6.11
CA ASN A 117 -13.94 1.53 -6.60
C ASN A 117 -13.22 0.82 -5.45
N MET A 118 -12.72 -0.40 -5.72
CA MET A 118 -12.21 -1.28 -4.68
C MET A 118 -10.90 -1.95 -5.09
N VAL A 119 -9.97 -2.04 -4.14
CA VAL A 119 -8.80 -2.91 -4.24
C VAL A 119 -8.88 -3.94 -3.12
N LEU A 120 -8.99 -5.22 -3.45
CA LEU A 120 -8.84 -6.31 -2.49
C LEU A 120 -7.37 -6.70 -2.42
N ASN A 121 -6.78 -6.48 -1.27
CA ASN A 121 -5.37 -6.70 -0.99
C ASN A 121 -5.18 -7.94 -0.12
N LEU A 122 -4.54 -8.99 -0.64
CA LEU A 122 -4.09 -10.10 0.19
C LEU A 122 -2.93 -9.62 1.07
N HIS A 123 -3.26 -9.26 2.32
CA HIS A 123 -2.30 -8.63 3.21
C HIS A 123 -1.29 -9.61 3.78
N LYS A 124 -1.78 -10.82 4.14
CA LYS A 124 -0.94 -11.92 4.61
C LYS A 124 -1.35 -13.21 3.92
N ALA A 125 -0.42 -13.80 3.19
CA ALA A 125 -0.58 -15.13 2.63
C ALA A 125 0.05 -16.18 3.55
N VAL A 126 -0.44 -17.41 3.51
CA VAL A 126 0.21 -18.53 4.20
C VAL A 126 1.62 -18.71 3.62
N GLY A 127 2.62 -18.65 4.50
CA GLY A 127 4.04 -18.69 4.12
C GLY A 127 4.65 -17.35 3.72
N ASN A 128 3.87 -16.23 3.77
CA ASN A 128 4.39 -14.87 3.66
C ASN A 128 3.64 -13.92 4.60
N TYR A 129 4.21 -13.68 5.76
CA TYR A 129 3.70 -12.72 6.74
C TYR A 129 4.64 -11.52 6.76
N CYS A 130 4.20 -10.37 6.24
CA CYS A 130 5.05 -9.21 5.99
C CYS A 130 5.69 -8.61 7.25
N ASP A 131 5.04 -8.76 8.39
CA ASP A 131 5.41 -8.20 9.70
C ASP A 131 6.22 -9.15 10.61
N ILE A 132 6.49 -10.40 10.19
CA ILE A 132 7.32 -11.35 10.93
C ILE A 132 8.67 -11.57 10.26
N GLN A 133 9.72 -11.71 11.06
CA GLN A 133 11.09 -11.98 10.57
C GLN A 133 11.35 -13.47 10.38
N GLU A 134 10.43 -14.20 9.77
CA GLU A 134 10.62 -15.61 9.46
C GLU A 134 10.95 -15.84 8.00
N LYS A 135 11.36 -17.07 7.68
CA LYS A 135 11.60 -17.48 6.31
C LYS A 135 10.31 -17.37 5.50
N VAL A 136 10.40 -16.80 4.30
CA VAL A 136 9.30 -16.78 3.34
C VAL A 136 9.21 -18.16 2.68
N GLU A 137 8.23 -18.97 3.08
CA GLU A 137 8.02 -20.31 2.55
C GLU A 137 7.22 -20.31 1.25
N LEU A 138 6.31 -19.36 1.08
CA LEU A 138 5.41 -19.24 -0.07
C LEU A 138 6.17 -19.36 -1.42
N LEU A 139 7.33 -18.74 -1.52
CA LEU A 139 8.07 -18.68 -2.79
C LEU A 139 8.92 -19.94 -3.09
N ASP A 140 9.06 -20.82 -2.11
CA ASP A 140 9.84 -22.07 -2.22
C ASP A 140 8.95 -23.33 -2.16
N ASP A 141 7.71 -23.24 -1.69
CA ASP A 141 6.77 -24.34 -1.57
C ASP A 141 5.71 -24.30 -2.67
N LYS A 142 5.73 -25.32 -3.54
CA LYS A 142 4.76 -25.42 -4.64
C LYS A 142 3.31 -25.55 -4.16
N GLY A 143 3.08 -26.25 -3.06
CA GLY A 143 1.74 -26.43 -2.49
C GLY A 143 1.15 -25.08 -2.00
N LEU A 144 1.97 -24.26 -1.35
CA LEU A 144 1.58 -22.90 -0.95
C LEU A 144 1.34 -21.99 -2.16
N GLN A 145 2.15 -22.09 -3.20
CA GLN A 145 1.93 -21.37 -4.46
C GLN A 145 0.64 -21.79 -5.15
N ASP A 146 0.34 -23.09 -5.22
CA ASP A 146 -0.89 -23.62 -5.79
C ASP A 146 -2.12 -23.10 -5.02
N ARG A 147 -2.03 -23.08 -3.69
CA ARG A 147 -3.06 -22.54 -2.79
C ARG A 147 -3.25 -21.04 -2.97
N PHE A 148 -2.17 -20.28 -3.16
CA PHE A 148 -2.19 -18.85 -3.45
C PHE A 148 -2.93 -18.53 -4.76
N VAL A 149 -2.61 -19.25 -5.83
CA VAL A 149 -3.28 -19.10 -7.13
C VAL A 149 -4.76 -19.50 -7.02
N ALA A 150 -5.06 -20.61 -6.33
CA ALA A 150 -6.44 -21.07 -6.13
C ALA A 150 -7.31 -20.06 -5.39
N LEU A 151 -6.77 -19.36 -4.40
CA LEU A 151 -7.48 -18.30 -3.69
C LEU A 151 -7.89 -17.17 -4.65
N TRP A 152 -6.98 -16.68 -5.50
CA TRP A 152 -7.30 -15.62 -6.47
C TRP A 152 -8.29 -16.09 -7.55
N LEU A 153 -8.24 -17.35 -7.95
CA LEU A 153 -9.26 -17.92 -8.85
C LEU A 153 -10.62 -18.05 -8.18
N GLU A 154 -10.68 -18.31 -6.87
CA GLU A 154 -11.94 -18.28 -6.12
C GLU A 154 -12.52 -16.86 -6.03
N PHE A 155 -11.67 -15.84 -5.82
CA PHE A 155 -12.10 -14.44 -5.91
C PHE A 155 -12.65 -14.11 -7.30
N GLU A 156 -11.96 -14.50 -8.37
CA GLU A 156 -12.45 -14.24 -9.73
C GLU A 156 -13.76 -15.00 -10.02
N ARG A 157 -13.91 -16.22 -9.53
CA ARG A 157 -15.16 -16.98 -9.66
C ARG A 157 -16.35 -16.29 -8.97
N ARG A 158 -16.12 -15.67 -7.79
CA ARG A 158 -17.17 -14.99 -7.02
C ARG A 158 -17.52 -13.62 -7.58
N TYR A 159 -16.52 -12.89 -8.10
CA TYR A 159 -16.64 -11.46 -8.38
C TYR A 159 -16.29 -11.09 -9.83
N HIS A 160 -16.42 -12.01 -10.78
CA HIS A 160 -16.03 -11.80 -12.18
C HIS A 160 -16.77 -10.61 -12.83
N ASP A 161 -17.98 -10.34 -12.41
CA ASP A 161 -18.87 -9.28 -12.91
C ASP A 161 -18.69 -7.91 -12.23
N LYS A 162 -17.64 -7.74 -11.42
CA LYS A 162 -17.36 -6.52 -10.66
C LYS A 162 -16.22 -5.73 -11.33
N PRO A 163 -16.50 -4.82 -12.30
CA PRO A 163 -15.46 -4.10 -13.04
C PRO A 163 -14.71 -3.05 -12.20
N GLY A 164 -15.34 -2.50 -11.17
CA GLY A 164 -14.72 -1.56 -10.22
C GLY A 164 -13.84 -2.21 -9.16
N LEU A 165 -13.58 -3.53 -9.27
CA LEU A 165 -12.81 -4.29 -8.33
C LEU A 165 -11.45 -4.68 -8.92
N ALA A 166 -10.36 -4.31 -8.23
CA ALA A 166 -8.99 -4.73 -8.52
C ALA A 166 -8.49 -5.74 -7.50
N PHE A 167 -7.59 -6.64 -7.92
CA PHE A 167 -6.93 -7.62 -7.06
C PHE A 167 -5.47 -7.24 -6.86
N GLU A 168 -5.07 -6.94 -5.64
CA GLU A 168 -3.68 -6.76 -5.26
C GLU A 168 -3.12 -8.07 -4.73
N LEU A 169 -2.27 -8.70 -5.55
CA LEU A 169 -1.89 -10.11 -5.38
C LEU A 169 -1.26 -10.42 -4.02
N LEU A 170 -0.39 -9.54 -3.53
CA LEU A 170 0.22 -9.71 -2.21
C LEU A 170 0.73 -8.37 -1.69
N ASN A 171 0.37 -8.05 -0.46
CA ASN A 171 0.95 -6.96 0.29
C ASN A 171 2.43 -7.26 0.58
N GLU A 172 3.27 -6.25 0.49
CA GLU A 172 4.63 -6.20 1.06
C GLU A 172 5.42 -7.52 1.01
N VAL A 173 5.68 -7.98 -0.21
CA VAL A 173 6.60 -9.12 -0.40
C VAL A 173 7.93 -8.79 0.26
N ARG A 174 8.39 -9.67 1.14
CA ARG A 174 9.58 -9.45 1.94
C ARG A 174 10.84 -9.37 1.09
N ASN A 175 11.98 -9.15 1.75
CA ASN A 175 13.30 -9.15 1.10
C ASN A 175 13.68 -10.58 0.68
N VAL A 176 13.41 -10.91 -0.56
CA VAL A 176 13.60 -12.20 -1.21
C VAL A 176 14.18 -12.01 -2.61
N ASP A 177 14.60 -13.10 -3.25
CA ASP A 177 14.96 -13.08 -4.67
C ASP A 177 13.75 -12.61 -5.52
N PRO A 178 13.83 -11.46 -6.20
CA PRO A 178 12.73 -10.91 -6.98
C PRO A 178 12.21 -11.85 -8.06
N GLU A 179 13.08 -12.69 -8.64
CA GLU A 179 12.67 -13.63 -9.68
C GLU A 179 11.72 -14.71 -9.17
N LYS A 180 11.83 -15.11 -7.91
CA LYS A 180 10.87 -16.04 -7.31
C LYS A 180 9.48 -15.43 -7.24
N TRP A 181 9.40 -14.15 -6.82
CA TRP A 181 8.14 -13.40 -6.79
C TRP A 181 7.60 -13.15 -8.20
N ASN A 182 8.43 -12.69 -9.13
CA ASN A 182 8.04 -12.45 -10.52
C ASN A 182 7.40 -13.71 -11.14
N ARG A 183 7.95 -14.91 -10.89
CA ARG A 183 7.39 -16.18 -11.39
C ARG A 183 6.01 -16.48 -10.78
N LEU A 184 5.82 -16.29 -9.47
CA LEU A 184 4.54 -16.53 -8.82
C LEU A 184 3.48 -15.52 -9.27
N ALA A 185 3.84 -14.25 -9.36
CA ALA A 185 2.96 -13.18 -9.83
C ALA A 185 2.54 -13.43 -11.30
N ASP A 186 3.49 -13.77 -12.17
CA ASP A 186 3.23 -14.12 -13.57
C ASP A 186 2.27 -15.32 -13.73
N ARG A 187 2.52 -16.37 -12.96
CA ARG A 187 1.65 -17.55 -12.92
C ARG A 187 0.23 -17.18 -12.47
N THR A 188 0.11 -16.39 -11.43
CA THR A 188 -1.18 -15.96 -10.88
C THR A 188 -1.93 -15.06 -11.85
N LEU A 189 -1.23 -14.06 -12.43
CA LEU A 189 -1.79 -13.19 -13.44
C LEU A 189 -2.32 -13.98 -14.66
N LYS A 190 -1.55 -14.92 -15.19
CA LYS A 190 -1.99 -15.78 -16.30
C LYS A 190 -3.25 -16.55 -15.96
N ALA A 191 -3.32 -17.17 -14.78
CA ALA A 191 -4.49 -17.91 -14.33
C ALA A 191 -5.75 -17.01 -14.22
N ILE A 192 -5.60 -15.79 -13.72
CA ILE A 192 -6.68 -14.80 -13.69
C ILE A 192 -7.10 -14.40 -15.11
N ARG A 193 -6.15 -14.15 -16.02
CA ARG A 193 -6.41 -13.75 -17.42
C ARG A 193 -7.18 -14.80 -18.22
N GLU A 194 -6.94 -16.08 -17.97
CA GLU A 194 -7.72 -17.19 -18.56
C GLU A 194 -9.21 -17.12 -18.17
N LYS A 195 -9.55 -16.53 -17.02
CA LYS A 195 -10.92 -16.37 -16.54
C LYS A 195 -11.50 -14.99 -16.86
N ASN A 196 -10.70 -13.94 -16.71
CA ASN A 196 -11.13 -12.55 -16.92
C ASN A 196 -9.97 -11.70 -17.48
N PRO A 197 -9.92 -11.43 -18.78
CA PRO A 197 -8.89 -10.59 -19.37
C PRO A 197 -8.96 -9.12 -18.92
N ASN A 198 -10.09 -8.68 -18.35
CA ASN A 198 -10.35 -7.29 -17.98
C ASN A 198 -10.12 -6.98 -16.50
N ARG A 199 -9.82 -7.98 -15.65
CA ARG A 199 -9.56 -7.77 -14.22
C ARG A 199 -8.34 -6.87 -14.01
N TRP A 200 -8.49 -5.78 -13.28
CA TRP A 200 -7.36 -5.02 -12.78
C TRP A 200 -6.57 -5.85 -11.76
N VAL A 201 -5.27 -5.97 -11.97
CA VAL A 201 -4.37 -6.72 -11.08
C VAL A 201 -3.24 -5.80 -10.64
N VAL A 202 -3.07 -5.64 -9.33
CA VAL A 202 -2.03 -4.82 -8.71
C VAL A 202 -0.90 -5.72 -8.25
N ILE A 203 0.33 -5.40 -8.63
CA ILE A 203 1.52 -6.18 -8.32
C ILE A 203 2.60 -5.26 -7.75
N GLY A 204 3.01 -5.51 -6.52
CA GLY A 204 4.08 -4.79 -5.84
C GLY A 204 5.44 -5.45 -5.99
N SER A 205 6.49 -4.70 -5.69
CA SER A 205 7.87 -5.21 -5.70
C SER A 205 8.22 -5.89 -4.38
N THR A 206 9.41 -6.50 -4.32
CA THR A 206 9.97 -7.08 -3.09
C THR A 206 10.42 -6.00 -2.10
N CYS A 207 10.97 -6.42 -0.97
CA CYS A 207 11.47 -5.54 0.08
C CYS A 207 10.38 -4.59 0.63
N TRP A 208 9.22 -5.18 0.97
CA TRP A 208 8.04 -4.48 1.52
C TRP A 208 7.53 -3.38 0.57
N ASN A 209 7.39 -3.71 -0.71
CA ASN A 209 6.98 -2.77 -1.76
C ASN A 209 7.85 -1.50 -1.83
N SER A 210 9.15 -1.63 -1.54
CA SER A 210 10.07 -0.50 -1.57
C SER A 210 10.13 0.14 -2.96
N PRO A 211 10.07 1.48 -3.07
CA PRO A 211 10.32 2.16 -4.34
C PRO A 211 11.65 1.78 -4.99
N GLY A 212 12.66 1.47 -4.17
CA GLY A 212 14.01 1.12 -4.62
C GLY A 212 14.14 -0.26 -5.27
N THR A 213 13.09 -1.07 -5.28
CA THR A 213 13.09 -2.41 -5.89
C THR A 213 12.12 -2.54 -7.08
N LEU A 214 11.49 -1.45 -7.49
CA LEU A 214 10.61 -1.43 -8.66
C LEU A 214 11.34 -1.83 -9.96
N ASP A 215 12.63 -1.55 -10.07
CA ASP A 215 13.49 -1.94 -11.20
C ASP A 215 13.74 -3.46 -11.29
N LYS A 216 13.42 -4.22 -10.25
CA LYS A 216 13.51 -5.69 -10.20
C LYS A 216 12.19 -6.37 -10.53
N LEU A 217 11.11 -5.61 -10.59
CA LEU A 217 9.80 -6.14 -10.91
C LEU A 217 9.69 -6.38 -12.42
N LYS A 218 9.16 -7.53 -12.81
CA LYS A 218 8.85 -7.83 -14.21
C LYS A 218 7.89 -6.77 -14.77
N ILE A 219 8.11 -6.33 -15.98
CA ILE A 219 7.17 -5.48 -16.73
C ILE A 219 6.34 -6.39 -17.63
N TRP A 220 5.02 -6.40 -17.39
CA TRP A 220 4.08 -7.17 -18.20
C TRP A 220 3.56 -6.35 -19.37
N ASP A 221 3.44 -6.98 -20.53
CA ASP A 221 2.69 -6.44 -21.66
C ASP A 221 1.19 -6.69 -21.46
N ASP A 222 0.63 -5.97 -20.49
CA ASP A 222 -0.75 -6.11 -20.03
C ASP A 222 -1.24 -4.75 -19.52
N ASP A 223 -2.30 -4.25 -20.13
CA ASP A 223 -2.86 -2.94 -19.86
C ASP A 223 -3.70 -2.89 -18.58
N LYS A 224 -3.99 -4.03 -17.99
CA LYS A 224 -4.75 -4.16 -16.76
C LYS A 224 -3.87 -4.54 -15.56
N VAL A 225 -2.54 -4.39 -15.70
CA VAL A 225 -1.59 -4.49 -14.60
C VAL A 225 -1.27 -3.10 -14.06
N VAL A 226 -1.39 -2.93 -12.76
CA VAL A 226 -0.99 -1.75 -11.99
C VAL A 226 0.21 -2.14 -11.11
N TYR A 227 1.27 -1.36 -11.17
CA TYR A 227 2.44 -1.53 -10.33
C TYR A 227 2.26 -0.74 -9.03
N THR A 228 2.73 -1.28 -7.90
CA THR A 228 2.57 -0.57 -6.62
C THR A 228 3.86 -0.52 -5.82
N PHE A 229 3.97 0.53 -5.02
CA PHE A 229 4.99 0.70 -3.99
C PHE A 229 4.36 1.31 -2.72
N HIS A 230 5.08 1.21 -1.60
CA HIS A 230 4.70 1.84 -0.33
C HIS A 230 5.70 2.91 0.06
N MET A 231 5.24 3.98 0.71
CA MET A 231 6.07 5.12 1.11
C MET A 231 5.94 5.42 2.59
N TYR A 232 6.88 4.93 3.38
CA TYR A 232 6.96 5.20 4.81
C TYR A 232 8.30 5.82 5.25
N ALA A 233 9.16 6.19 4.29
CA ALA A 233 10.42 6.85 4.65
C ALA A 233 10.21 8.35 4.98
N PRO A 234 10.89 8.90 5.97
CA PRO A 234 11.77 8.23 6.95
C PRO A 234 10.99 7.36 7.93
N PHE A 235 11.34 6.08 8.02
CA PHE A 235 10.61 5.10 8.85
C PHE A 235 10.61 5.48 10.34
N GLU A 236 11.72 6.02 10.84
CA GLU A 236 11.87 6.51 12.20
C GLU A 236 10.89 7.66 12.54
N PHE A 237 10.45 8.42 11.53
CA PHE A 237 9.41 9.44 11.70
C PHE A 237 8.01 8.85 11.60
N THR A 238 7.74 8.11 10.53
CA THR A 238 6.38 7.62 10.24
C THR A 238 5.90 6.58 11.23
N HIS A 239 6.82 5.83 11.86
CA HIS A 239 6.54 4.79 12.86
C HIS A 239 7.07 5.14 14.26
N GLN A 240 7.43 6.41 14.50
CA GLN A 240 8.01 6.82 15.77
C GLN A 240 7.17 6.38 16.96
N ARG A 241 7.84 5.79 17.98
CA ARG A 241 7.22 5.31 19.22
C ARG A 241 6.18 4.20 19.03
N GLY A 242 6.02 3.69 17.82
CA GLY A 242 5.12 2.58 17.50
C GLY A 242 5.70 1.24 17.94
N VAL A 243 4.83 0.24 18.04
CA VAL A 243 5.18 -1.10 18.55
C VAL A 243 5.49 -2.12 17.46
N LEU A 244 5.34 -1.77 16.19
CA LEU A 244 5.57 -2.68 15.06
C LEU A 244 7.00 -3.20 15.03
N GLN A 245 7.96 -2.35 15.36
CA GLN A 245 9.37 -2.71 15.41
C GLN A 245 10.03 -2.15 16.68
N ALA A 246 11.00 -2.91 17.20
CA ALA A 246 11.75 -2.53 18.39
C ALA A 246 12.49 -1.18 18.23
N GLY A 247 12.98 -0.89 17.01
CA GLY A 247 13.72 0.31 16.73
C GLY A 247 13.00 1.61 17.11
N PRO A 248 11.89 1.97 16.49
CA PRO A 248 11.12 3.17 16.82
C PRO A 248 10.60 3.17 18.25
N LEU A 249 10.20 1.99 18.78
CA LEU A 249 9.70 1.85 20.14
C LEU A 249 10.78 2.21 21.18
N TYR A 250 11.97 1.63 21.07
CA TYR A 250 13.04 1.86 22.06
C TYR A 250 13.73 3.20 21.88
N TYR A 251 13.83 3.73 20.66
CA TYR A 251 14.34 5.08 20.45
C TYR A 251 13.47 6.10 21.18
N ASN A 252 12.15 5.96 21.14
CA ASN A 252 11.14 6.71 21.92
C ASN A 252 11.37 8.21 21.93
N ARG A 253 11.88 8.81 20.87
CA ARG A 253 12.05 10.27 20.68
C ARG A 253 10.97 10.79 19.75
N MET A 254 10.46 11.97 20.09
CA MET A 254 9.59 12.69 19.18
C MET A 254 10.42 13.28 18.04
N LEU A 255 10.04 12.95 16.82
CA LEU A 255 10.63 13.47 15.59
C LEU A 255 9.63 14.41 14.91
N GLU A 256 10.12 15.53 14.40
CA GLU A 256 9.34 16.53 13.67
C GLU A 256 9.65 16.46 12.18
N TYR A 257 8.68 16.87 11.36
CA TYR A 257 8.82 17.01 9.92
C TYR A 257 7.99 18.23 9.43
N PRO A 258 8.56 19.11 8.58
CA PRO A 258 9.99 19.21 8.27
C PRO A 258 10.79 19.70 9.48
N THR A 259 12.11 19.45 9.48
CA THR A 259 12.94 19.90 10.61
C THR A 259 14.40 20.10 10.21
N LYS A 260 15.07 21.06 10.87
CA LYS A 260 16.53 21.25 10.82
C LYS A 260 17.28 20.45 11.88
N ASP A 261 16.57 19.82 12.81
CA ASP A 261 17.16 18.92 13.83
C ASP A 261 17.44 17.54 13.23
N VAL A 262 18.34 17.51 12.24
CA VAL A 262 18.78 16.27 11.58
C VAL A 262 19.52 15.34 12.55
N GLU A 263 20.12 15.94 13.61
CA GLU A 263 20.88 15.16 14.58
C GLU A 263 19.99 14.18 15.36
N ARG A 264 18.74 14.53 15.58
CA ARG A 264 17.76 13.65 16.21
C ARG A 264 17.46 12.42 15.35
N TYR A 265 17.40 12.58 14.03
CA TYR A 265 17.26 11.46 13.07
C TYR A 265 18.55 10.60 13.01
N ARG A 266 19.73 11.23 12.97
CA ARG A 266 21.01 10.51 13.05
C ARG A 266 21.12 9.68 14.32
N GLY A 267 20.60 10.19 15.44
CA GLY A 267 20.57 9.48 16.72
C GLY A 267 19.84 8.14 16.66
N TYR A 268 18.73 8.07 15.92
CA TYR A 268 18.03 6.81 15.67
C TYR A 268 18.92 5.78 14.98
N HIS A 269 19.57 6.17 13.90
CA HIS A 269 20.43 5.28 13.11
C HIS A 269 21.68 4.82 13.90
N ARG A 270 22.26 5.71 14.67
CA ARG A 270 23.40 5.34 15.55
C ARG A 270 22.99 4.31 16.61
N LEU A 271 21.81 4.45 17.19
CA LEU A 271 21.28 3.49 18.18
C LEU A 271 21.13 2.08 17.56
N HIS A 272 20.88 2.01 16.26
CA HIS A 272 20.74 0.75 15.53
C HIS A 272 22.02 0.28 14.84
N GLY A 273 23.18 0.76 15.30
CA GLY A 273 24.51 0.31 14.82
C GLY A 273 24.91 0.91 13.46
N ASN A 274 24.16 1.85 12.92
CA ASN A 274 24.55 2.60 11.72
C ASN A 274 25.44 3.77 12.10
N ALA A 275 26.75 3.57 12.08
CA ALA A 275 27.73 4.59 12.45
C ALA A 275 27.67 5.85 11.57
N GLY A 276 27.23 5.73 10.31
CA GLY A 276 27.00 6.87 9.39
C GLY A 276 25.75 7.67 9.72
N GLY A 277 24.89 7.18 10.62
CA GLY A 277 23.71 7.88 11.10
C GLY A 277 22.59 8.06 10.10
N GLY A 278 22.56 7.32 8.99
CA GLY A 278 21.50 7.34 7.99
C GLY A 278 21.42 8.61 7.13
N TYR A 279 21.93 9.74 7.62
CA TYR A 279 21.97 11.02 6.89
C TYR A 279 23.39 11.59 6.96
N GLY A 280 24.02 11.81 5.80
CA GLY A 280 25.36 12.36 5.70
C GLY A 280 25.47 13.81 6.20
N PRO A 281 26.67 14.34 6.36
CA PRO A 281 26.91 15.70 6.85
C PRO A 281 26.37 16.78 5.91
N GLU A 282 26.10 16.46 4.66
CA GLU A 282 25.48 17.32 3.64
C GLU A 282 24.01 17.57 3.92
N VAL A 283 23.32 16.63 4.59
CA VAL A 283 21.89 16.78 4.93
C VAL A 283 21.75 17.77 6.07
N LYS A 284 21.14 18.93 5.78
CA LYS A 284 20.94 20.03 6.74
C LYS A 284 19.49 20.15 7.22
N GLU A 285 18.58 19.44 6.57
CA GLU A 285 17.16 19.50 6.86
C GLU A 285 16.50 18.18 6.42
N ILE A 286 15.56 17.68 7.21
CA ILE A 286 14.64 16.64 6.81
C ILE A 286 13.40 17.32 6.23
N ASN A 287 13.17 17.20 4.95
CA ASN A 287 12.13 17.91 4.22
C ASN A 287 11.66 17.13 2.97
N LYS A 288 10.81 17.75 2.13
CA LYS A 288 10.29 17.16 0.88
C LYS A 288 11.37 16.55 0.00
N GLN A 289 12.58 17.11 -0.06
CA GLN A 289 13.65 16.56 -0.88
C GLN A 289 14.11 15.19 -0.38
N ILE A 290 14.14 14.97 0.94
CA ILE A 290 14.43 13.64 1.51
C ILE A 290 13.34 12.63 1.11
N LEU A 291 12.07 13.03 1.11
CA LEU A 291 10.99 12.15 0.63
C LEU A 291 11.16 11.80 -0.84
N ARG A 292 11.42 12.79 -1.70
CA ARG A 292 11.67 12.57 -3.15
C ARG A 292 12.87 11.66 -3.40
N ASN A 293 13.94 11.80 -2.62
CA ASN A 293 15.11 10.91 -2.72
C ASN A 293 14.73 9.45 -2.37
N ASN A 294 13.92 9.25 -1.34
CA ASN A 294 13.41 7.91 -0.99
C ASN A 294 12.44 7.35 -2.05
N MET A 295 11.71 8.21 -2.75
CA MET A 295 10.79 7.86 -3.84
C MET A 295 11.49 7.81 -5.22
N HIS A 296 12.82 7.96 -5.30
CA HIS A 296 13.54 8.04 -6.57
C HIS A 296 13.24 6.87 -7.50
N GLY A 297 13.18 5.64 -6.98
CA GLY A 297 12.83 4.46 -7.78
C GLY A 297 11.44 4.56 -8.42
N ALA A 298 10.45 5.11 -7.71
CA ALA A 298 9.13 5.36 -8.26
C ALA A 298 9.17 6.43 -9.37
N HIS A 299 9.94 7.50 -9.19
CA HIS A 299 10.14 8.50 -10.24
C HIS A 299 10.78 7.91 -11.49
N MET A 300 11.84 7.10 -11.30
CA MET A 300 12.50 6.44 -12.44
C MET A 300 11.57 5.44 -13.14
N PHE A 301 10.72 4.73 -12.39
CA PHE A 301 9.73 3.84 -12.97
C PHE A 301 8.78 4.60 -13.92
N THR A 302 8.20 5.72 -13.48
CA THR A 302 7.29 6.52 -14.32
C THR A 302 7.97 7.09 -15.57
N LYS A 303 9.28 7.38 -15.49
CA LYS A 303 10.08 7.84 -16.64
C LYS A 303 10.40 6.73 -17.64
N ASN A 304 10.73 5.55 -17.13
CA ASN A 304 11.14 4.43 -17.97
C ASN A 304 9.94 3.68 -18.57
N HIS A 305 8.77 3.76 -17.92
CA HIS A 305 7.54 3.05 -18.30
C HIS A 305 6.33 4.00 -18.30
N PRO A 306 6.31 5.04 -19.16
CA PRO A 306 5.25 6.05 -19.16
C PRO A 306 3.88 5.47 -19.58
N ASP A 307 3.88 4.31 -20.23
CA ASP A 307 2.70 3.54 -20.64
C ASP A 307 2.12 2.64 -19.54
N LYS A 308 2.77 2.55 -18.38
CA LYS A 308 2.34 1.71 -17.24
C LYS A 308 1.79 2.58 -16.11
N ILE A 309 0.85 2.01 -15.37
CA ILE A 309 0.28 2.65 -14.17
C ILE A 309 1.14 2.28 -12.97
N LEU A 310 1.64 3.30 -12.26
CA LEU A 310 2.28 3.14 -10.95
C LEU A 310 1.38 3.76 -9.90
N TRP A 311 1.17 3.08 -8.78
CA TRP A 311 0.32 3.49 -7.67
C TRP A 311 1.09 3.46 -6.34
N ASN A 312 0.95 4.51 -5.53
CA ASN A 312 1.41 4.49 -4.15
C ASN A 312 0.34 3.82 -3.28
N GLY A 313 0.45 2.51 -3.08
CA GLY A 313 -0.56 1.66 -2.44
C GLY A 313 -0.73 1.91 -0.95
N GLU A 314 0.33 2.37 -0.28
CA GLU A 314 0.30 2.76 1.12
C GLU A 314 1.27 3.88 1.44
N PHE A 315 0.81 4.84 2.21
CA PHE A 315 1.64 5.80 2.95
C PHE A 315 0.84 6.36 4.12
N GLY A 316 1.53 6.79 5.15
CA GLY A 316 0.87 7.32 6.33
C GLY A 316 1.87 7.72 7.41
N THR A 317 1.34 8.27 8.49
CA THR A 317 2.11 8.61 9.69
C THR A 317 1.36 8.20 10.94
N ILE A 318 2.10 7.61 11.87
CA ILE A 318 1.56 7.21 13.17
C ILE A 318 1.04 8.43 13.97
N ARG A 319 0.02 8.22 14.78
CA ARG A 319 -0.60 9.29 15.61
C ARG A 319 0.32 9.84 16.71
N HIS A 320 1.45 9.19 16.98
CA HIS A 320 2.48 9.70 17.90
C HIS A 320 3.32 10.85 17.32
N ALA A 321 3.30 11.04 16.00
CA ALA A 321 3.95 12.17 15.37
C ALA A 321 3.19 13.49 15.66
N PRO A 322 3.91 14.63 15.78
CA PRO A 322 3.27 15.92 16.00
C PRO A 322 2.22 16.23 14.91
N PRO A 323 1.04 16.75 15.27
CA PRO A 323 -0.04 16.98 14.29
C PRO A 323 0.38 17.81 13.08
N ALA A 324 1.10 18.91 13.27
CA ALA A 324 1.60 19.73 12.17
C ALA A 324 2.58 18.98 11.25
N SER A 325 3.44 18.13 11.84
CA SER A 325 4.38 17.31 11.09
C SER A 325 3.67 16.20 10.29
N ARG A 326 2.57 15.64 10.83
CA ARG A 326 1.72 14.70 10.08
C ARG A 326 1.14 15.36 8.83
N VAL A 327 0.56 16.56 8.99
CA VAL A 327 0.00 17.34 7.87
C VAL A 327 1.05 17.62 6.81
N ALA A 328 2.22 18.14 7.22
CA ALA A 328 3.30 18.48 6.29
C ALA A 328 3.83 17.26 5.53
N TYR A 329 4.03 16.13 6.21
CA TYR A 329 4.48 14.90 5.58
C TYR A 329 3.47 14.36 4.56
N MET A 330 2.19 14.24 4.96
CA MET A 330 1.13 13.75 4.07
C MET A 330 0.99 14.64 2.84
N HIS A 331 1.00 15.97 3.03
CA HIS A 331 0.99 16.95 1.95
C HIS A 331 2.16 16.74 0.98
N ASP A 332 3.39 16.62 1.48
CA ASP A 332 4.57 16.53 0.63
C ASP A 332 4.65 15.21 -0.14
N VAL A 333 4.19 14.09 0.44
CA VAL A 333 4.05 12.82 -0.29
C VAL A 333 3.01 12.96 -1.39
N VAL A 334 1.81 13.48 -1.09
CA VAL A 334 0.71 13.60 -2.06
C VAL A 334 1.07 14.57 -3.19
N VAL A 335 1.67 15.72 -2.88
CA VAL A 335 2.11 16.68 -3.91
C VAL A 335 3.18 16.03 -4.81
N THR A 336 4.10 15.26 -4.24
CA THR A 336 5.09 14.52 -5.05
C THR A 336 4.44 13.48 -5.95
N CYS A 337 3.45 12.73 -5.45
CA CYS A 337 2.67 11.79 -6.26
C CYS A 337 1.93 12.52 -7.40
N LYS A 338 1.24 13.62 -7.11
CA LYS A 338 0.57 14.46 -8.14
C LYS A 338 1.53 14.96 -9.20
N GLU A 339 2.69 15.50 -8.81
CA GLU A 339 3.71 16.00 -9.74
C GLU A 339 4.22 14.91 -10.68
N TRP A 340 4.20 13.65 -10.28
CA TRP A 340 4.68 12.50 -11.06
C TRP A 340 3.58 11.67 -11.71
N GLY A 341 2.31 12.10 -11.59
CA GLY A 341 1.16 11.38 -12.15
C GLY A 341 0.88 10.04 -11.48
N ILE A 342 1.19 9.91 -10.19
CA ILE A 342 1.03 8.69 -9.40
C ILE A 342 -0.25 8.79 -8.56
N PRO A 343 -1.28 7.96 -8.78
CA PRO A 343 -2.38 7.79 -7.85
C PRO A 343 -1.90 7.27 -6.48
N TRP A 344 -2.71 7.45 -5.42
CA TRP A 344 -2.28 7.07 -4.08
C TRP A 344 -3.40 6.53 -3.21
N CYS A 345 -3.03 5.80 -2.15
CA CYS A 345 -3.93 5.32 -1.11
C CYS A 345 -3.32 5.56 0.28
N VAL A 346 -4.09 6.22 1.13
CA VAL A 346 -3.68 6.59 2.49
C VAL A 346 -3.86 5.40 3.43
N TRP A 347 -2.87 5.09 4.22
CA TRP A 347 -2.97 4.15 5.34
C TRP A 347 -3.12 4.93 6.66
N ASN A 348 -4.24 4.83 7.40
CA ASN A 348 -5.46 4.10 7.12
C ASN A 348 -6.70 4.85 7.66
N TYR A 349 -7.89 4.35 7.39
CA TYR A 349 -9.15 4.93 7.87
C TYR A 349 -9.27 4.84 9.39
N LEU A 350 -9.20 3.62 9.93
CA LEU A 350 -9.50 3.29 11.32
C LEU A 350 -8.44 2.37 11.90
N SER A 351 -8.10 2.54 13.18
CA SER A 351 -7.23 1.63 13.92
C SER A 351 -8.02 0.90 15.01
N THR A 352 -7.62 -0.32 15.34
CA THR A 352 -8.24 -1.04 16.47
C THR A 352 -7.97 -0.33 17.79
N PRO A 353 -8.90 -0.34 18.72
CA PRO A 353 -8.69 0.24 20.05
C PRO A 353 -7.43 -0.31 20.72
N ASN A 354 -6.63 0.56 21.32
CA ASN A 354 -5.33 0.24 21.93
C ASN A 354 -4.25 -0.34 20.98
N ASP A 355 -4.42 -0.18 19.66
CA ASP A 355 -3.35 -0.45 18.72
C ASP A 355 -2.21 0.54 18.94
N GLY A 356 -1.01 0.04 19.24
CA GLY A 356 0.20 0.85 19.42
C GLY A 356 0.75 1.44 18.11
N ASN A 357 0.18 1.06 16.96
CA ASN A 357 0.55 1.55 15.61
C ASN A 357 -0.60 2.30 14.94
N ARG A 358 -1.25 3.21 15.66
CA ARG A 358 -2.41 3.94 15.15
C ARG A 358 -2.01 4.92 14.05
N PHE A 359 -2.48 4.67 12.83
CA PHE A 359 -2.30 5.54 11.65
C PHE A 359 -3.58 6.26 11.24
N SER A 360 -4.69 5.97 11.90
CA SER A 360 -6.03 6.39 11.50
C SER A 360 -6.18 7.89 11.26
N LEU A 361 -7.00 8.23 10.24
CA LEU A 361 -7.44 9.60 9.94
C LEU A 361 -8.65 10.01 10.78
N VAL A 362 -9.41 9.05 11.26
CA VAL A 362 -10.58 9.32 12.09
C VAL A 362 -10.33 8.90 13.54
N ASP A 363 -11.12 9.46 14.41
CA ASP A 363 -11.25 9.02 15.79
C ASP A 363 -11.87 7.61 15.83
N ASP A 364 -11.25 6.71 16.58
CA ASP A 364 -11.57 5.29 16.52
C ASP A 364 -12.95 4.94 17.10
N ASP A 365 -13.51 5.79 17.96
CA ASP A 365 -14.83 5.59 18.58
C ASP A 365 -15.93 6.34 17.82
N THR A 366 -15.70 7.62 17.52
CA THR A 366 -16.72 8.51 16.95
C THR A 366 -16.73 8.54 15.43
N ARG A 367 -15.70 8.01 14.76
CA ARG A 367 -15.47 8.06 13.29
C ARG A 367 -15.35 9.49 12.73
N LYS A 368 -15.20 10.50 13.60
CA LYS A 368 -14.99 11.88 13.17
C LYS A 368 -13.56 12.08 12.69
N ILE A 369 -13.37 12.92 11.69
CA ILE A 369 -12.04 13.30 11.19
C ILE A 369 -11.24 13.93 12.32
N LEU A 370 -10.00 13.48 12.51
CA LEU A 370 -9.10 14.00 13.55
C LEU A 370 -8.63 15.43 13.28
N SER A 371 -8.40 15.77 12.01
CA SER A 371 -7.98 17.09 11.57
C SER A 371 -8.44 17.35 10.13
N PRO A 372 -9.19 18.44 9.89
CA PRO A 372 -9.54 18.87 8.54
C PRO A 372 -8.31 19.16 7.67
N GLU A 373 -7.24 19.72 8.26
CA GLU A 373 -6.00 20.02 7.55
C GLU A 373 -5.29 18.74 7.12
N LEU A 374 -5.29 17.71 7.96
CA LEU A 374 -4.73 16.40 7.63
C LEU A 374 -5.52 15.75 6.48
N LEU A 375 -6.85 15.84 6.51
CA LEU A 375 -7.67 15.32 5.42
C LEU A 375 -7.37 16.06 4.10
N LYS A 376 -7.31 17.39 4.09
CA LYS A 376 -6.96 18.18 2.90
C LYS A 376 -5.59 17.76 2.35
N ALA A 377 -4.59 17.60 3.21
CA ALA A 377 -3.28 17.10 2.81
C ALA A 377 -3.35 15.73 2.13
N CYS A 378 -4.15 14.80 2.67
CA CYS A 378 -4.37 13.47 2.09
C CYS A 378 -5.11 13.50 0.74
N LEU A 379 -5.95 14.50 0.51
CA LEU A 379 -6.69 14.69 -0.75
C LEU A 379 -5.89 15.48 -1.80
N GLY A 380 -4.80 16.11 -1.40
CA GLY A 380 -3.98 16.97 -2.27
C GLY A 380 -4.62 18.35 -2.51
N GLU A 381 -5.30 18.88 -1.51
CA GLU A 381 -5.99 20.18 -1.50
C GLU A 381 -5.22 21.23 -0.69
#